data_f9577a46b1ab26cac7069fe532fe0e53
#
_entry.id   f9577a46b1ab26cac7069fe532fe0e53
#
_cell.length_a   1.000
_cell.length_b   1.000
_cell.length_c   1.000
_cell.angle_alpha   90.00
_cell.angle_beta   90.00
_cell.angle_gamma   90.00
#
_symmetry.space_group_name_H-M   'P 1'
#
loop_
_entity.id
_entity.type
_entity.pdbx_description
1 polymer ?
#
loop_
_entity_poly.entity_id
_entity_poly.type
_entity_poly.pdbx_seq_one_letter_code
_entity_poly.pdbx_strand_id
1 'polypeptide(L)'
;MKKLILALAAVALLGTAAQAQKINKEALLQKIEKNETASADAKKGAKAATWLNLGKSYVEAILAPTKDLYVGELGLQLDMTFGSPKSIDEVTINGMSVAAQNYDYLTVYVSNGQVIGWKAVSYTHLRAHETGAYL
;
A
#
# COMPACT_ATOMS: atom_id res chain seq x y z
N MET A 1 -3.05 -16.90 43.70
CA MET A 1 -2.26 -17.32 42.52
C MET A 1 -3.10 -17.51 41.24
N LYS A 2 -4.28 -18.07 41.31
CA LYS A 2 -5.14 -18.24 40.10
C LYS A 2 -5.62 -16.94 39.42
N LYS A 3 -5.72 -15.84 40.15
CA LYS A 3 -6.15 -14.52 39.60
C LYS A 3 -5.05 -13.79 38.83
N LEU A 4 -3.77 -14.09 39.09
CA LEU A 4 -2.64 -13.47 38.37
C LEU A 4 -2.43 -14.07 36.99
N ILE A 5 -2.77 -15.34 36.80
CA ILE A 5 -2.62 -16.06 35.50
C ILE A 5 -3.68 -15.57 34.50
N LEU A 6 -4.89 -15.24 35.00
CA LEU A 6 -5.95 -14.68 34.14
C LEU A 6 -5.63 -13.28 33.63
N ALA A 7 -4.95 -12.46 34.44
CA ALA A 7 -4.53 -11.11 34.03
C ALA A 7 -3.42 -11.15 32.97
N LEU A 8 -2.52 -12.12 33.04
CA LEU A 8 -1.46 -12.29 32.04
C LEU A 8 -1.99 -12.79 30.69
N ALA A 9 -3.02 -13.65 30.71
CA ALA A 9 -3.68 -14.12 29.49
C ALA A 9 -4.47 -13.03 28.77
N ALA A 10 -5.10 -12.08 29.51
CA ALA A 10 -5.82 -10.96 28.95
C ALA A 10 -4.89 -9.93 28.27
N VAL A 11 -3.69 -9.74 28.78
CA VAL A 11 -2.68 -8.84 28.17
C VAL A 11 -2.08 -9.45 26.90
N ALA A 12 -1.96 -10.77 26.81
CA ALA A 12 -1.48 -11.45 25.61
C ALA A 12 -2.48 -11.39 24.44
N LEU A 13 -3.79 -11.25 24.71
CA LEU A 13 -4.85 -11.11 23.69
C LEU A 13 -4.98 -9.68 23.14
N LEU A 14 -4.47 -8.67 23.83
CA LEU A 14 -4.43 -7.28 23.36
C LEU A 14 -3.21 -6.97 22.48
N GLY A 15 -2.26 -7.88 22.36
CA GLY A 15 -1.02 -7.72 21.60
C GLY A 15 -1.08 -8.12 20.13
N THR A 16 -2.16 -8.71 19.66
CA THR A 16 -2.40 -8.91 18.24
C THR A 16 -3.24 -7.75 17.66
N ALA A 17 -2.77 -6.51 17.84
CA ALA A 17 -3.18 -5.44 16.95
C ALA A 17 -2.85 -5.93 15.55
N ALA A 18 -3.87 -6.13 14.73
CA ALA A 18 -3.75 -6.48 13.33
C ALA A 18 -2.63 -5.60 12.74
N GLN A 19 -1.49 -6.22 12.42
CA GLN A 19 -0.43 -5.50 11.74
C GLN A 19 -0.98 -5.25 10.35
N ALA A 20 -1.58 -4.07 10.16
CA ALA A 20 -1.91 -3.57 8.85
C ALA A 20 -0.67 -3.79 7.98
N GLN A 21 -0.85 -4.42 6.83
CA GLN A 21 0.25 -4.78 5.93
C GLN A 21 0.96 -3.49 5.52
N LYS A 22 2.04 -3.16 6.24
CA LYS A 22 2.82 -1.97 5.97
C LYS A 22 3.63 -2.20 4.70
N ILE A 23 3.34 -1.41 3.68
CA ILE A 23 4.20 -1.31 2.51
C ILE A 23 5.55 -0.82 2.99
N ASN A 24 6.61 -1.59 2.74
CA ASN A 24 7.97 -1.14 2.99
C ASN A 24 8.43 -0.22 1.85
N LYS A 25 7.96 1.03 1.91
CA LYS A 25 8.27 2.09 0.94
C LYS A 25 9.77 2.26 0.76
N GLU A 26 10.51 2.28 1.86
CA GLU A 26 11.95 2.50 1.84
C GLU A 26 12.68 1.40 1.05
N ALA A 27 12.34 0.13 1.29
CA ALA A 27 12.92 -0.98 0.53
C ALA A 27 12.58 -0.93 -0.97
N LEU A 28 11.35 -0.54 -1.32
CA LEU A 28 10.95 -0.37 -2.72
C LEU A 28 11.73 0.74 -3.41
N LEU A 29 11.88 1.89 -2.75
CA LEU A 29 12.63 3.04 -3.29
C LEU A 29 14.12 2.72 -3.44
N GLN A 30 14.76 2.10 -2.44
CA GLN A 30 16.17 1.67 -2.53
C GLN A 30 16.38 0.69 -3.69
N LYS A 31 15.44 -0.23 -3.93
CA LYS A 31 15.50 -1.17 -5.04
C LYS A 31 15.43 -0.45 -6.38
N ILE A 32 14.56 0.54 -6.52
CA ILE A 32 14.45 1.37 -7.72
C ILE A 32 15.72 2.15 -7.95
N GLU A 33 16.21 2.89 -6.95
CA GLU A 33 17.43 3.71 -7.03
C GLU A 33 18.66 2.88 -7.44
N LYS A 34 18.81 1.70 -6.85
CA LYS A 34 19.87 0.75 -7.24
C LYS A 34 19.79 0.36 -8.71
N ASN A 35 18.59 0.10 -9.22
CA ASN A 35 18.38 -0.30 -10.61
C ASN A 35 18.51 0.90 -11.57
N GLU A 36 18.09 2.10 -11.19
CA GLU A 36 18.33 3.35 -11.93
C GLU A 36 19.83 3.62 -12.06
N THR A 37 20.58 3.52 -10.97
CA THR A 37 22.06 3.68 -10.96
C THR A 37 22.72 2.64 -11.87
N ALA A 38 22.25 1.38 -11.84
CA ALA A 38 22.77 0.33 -12.71
C ALA A 38 22.46 0.59 -14.20
N SER A 39 21.31 1.18 -14.52
CA SER A 39 20.95 1.51 -15.90
C SER A 39 21.75 2.68 -16.46
N ALA A 40 22.21 3.59 -15.62
CA ALA A 40 23.06 4.71 -15.99
C ALA A 40 24.56 4.33 -16.12
N ASP A 41 24.96 3.18 -15.60
CA ASP A 41 26.33 2.66 -15.74
C ASP A 41 26.62 2.19 -17.17
N ALA A 42 27.75 2.60 -17.76
CA ALA A 42 28.10 2.30 -19.15
C ALA A 42 28.19 0.78 -19.47
N LYS A 43 28.66 -0.03 -18.52
CA LYS A 43 28.77 -1.50 -18.69
C LYS A 43 27.47 -2.21 -18.38
N LYS A 44 26.81 -1.83 -17.29
CA LYS A 44 25.57 -2.47 -16.83
C LYS A 44 24.39 -2.03 -17.68
N GLY A 45 24.32 -0.78 -18.07
CA GLY A 45 23.28 -0.20 -18.91
C GLY A 45 23.26 -0.76 -20.34
N ALA A 46 24.38 -1.34 -20.81
CA ALA A 46 24.41 -2.08 -22.10
C ALA A 46 23.70 -3.45 -22.04
N LYS A 47 23.34 -3.95 -20.85
CA LYS A 47 22.72 -5.27 -20.67
C LYS A 47 21.21 -5.17 -20.61
N ALA A 48 20.50 -5.94 -21.44
CA ALA A 48 19.04 -6.00 -21.42
C ALA A 48 18.47 -6.38 -20.03
N ALA A 49 19.16 -7.27 -19.30
CA ALA A 49 18.77 -7.69 -17.95
C ALA A 49 18.70 -6.51 -16.95
N THR A 50 19.55 -5.48 -17.12
CA THR A 50 19.54 -4.28 -16.27
C THR A 50 18.24 -3.49 -16.44
N TRP A 51 17.81 -3.28 -17.67
CA TRP A 51 16.56 -2.60 -17.98
C TRP A 51 15.32 -3.41 -17.57
N LEU A 52 15.39 -4.73 -17.73
CA LEU A 52 14.32 -5.61 -17.24
C LEU A 52 14.17 -5.53 -15.71
N ASN A 53 15.27 -5.51 -14.96
CA ASN A 53 15.25 -5.39 -13.51
C ASN A 53 14.74 -4.02 -13.08
N LEU A 54 15.07 -2.95 -13.78
CA LEU A 54 14.53 -1.62 -13.54
C LEU A 54 13.01 -1.61 -13.75
N GLY A 55 12.53 -2.13 -14.87
CA GLY A 55 11.10 -2.25 -15.15
C GLY A 55 10.35 -3.05 -14.08
N LYS A 56 10.91 -4.19 -13.66
CA LYS A 56 10.34 -5.01 -12.57
C LYS A 56 10.25 -4.25 -11.25
N SER A 57 11.25 -3.43 -10.89
CA SER A 57 11.22 -2.67 -9.66
C SER A 57 10.14 -1.59 -9.68
N TYR A 58 9.88 -0.95 -10.80
CA TYR A 58 8.76 -0.01 -10.95
C TYR A 58 7.40 -0.72 -10.85
N VAL A 59 7.22 -1.83 -11.53
CA VAL A 59 5.98 -2.62 -11.47
C VAL A 59 5.70 -3.09 -10.05
N GLU A 60 6.70 -3.59 -9.34
CA GLU A 60 6.59 -4.01 -7.94
C GLU A 60 6.14 -2.87 -7.04
N ALA A 61 6.71 -1.67 -7.20
CA ALA A 61 6.33 -0.49 -6.43
C ALA A 61 4.89 -0.02 -6.72
N ILE A 62 4.45 -0.11 -7.98
CA ILE A 62 3.08 0.25 -8.38
C ILE A 62 2.07 -0.75 -7.84
N LEU A 63 2.39 -2.04 -7.84
CA LEU A 63 1.47 -3.10 -7.43
C LEU A 63 1.48 -3.34 -5.91
N ALA A 64 2.53 -2.95 -5.19
CA ALA A 64 2.64 -3.19 -3.76
C ALA A 64 1.41 -2.76 -2.94
N PRO A 65 0.80 -1.57 -3.17
CA PRO A 65 -0.38 -1.14 -2.44
C PRO A 65 -1.63 -1.96 -2.71
N THR A 66 -1.71 -2.64 -3.84
CA THR A 66 -2.95 -3.25 -4.34
C THR A 66 -2.91 -4.77 -4.47
N LYS A 67 -1.76 -5.39 -4.16
CA LYS A 67 -1.53 -6.83 -4.37
C LYS A 67 -2.52 -7.76 -3.66
N ASP A 68 -3.10 -7.29 -2.55
CA ASP A 68 -4.03 -8.07 -1.73
C ASP A 68 -5.49 -7.60 -1.88
N LEU A 69 -5.76 -6.66 -2.80
CA LEU A 69 -7.11 -6.16 -3.09
C LEU A 69 -7.79 -6.96 -4.21
N TYR A 70 -9.07 -7.21 -4.03
CA TYR A 70 -9.94 -7.75 -5.09
C TYR A 70 -11.34 -7.13 -5.05
N VAL A 71 -12.00 -7.08 -6.19
CA VAL A 71 -13.38 -6.59 -6.29
C VAL A 71 -14.31 -7.60 -5.62
N GLY A 72 -15.24 -7.10 -4.79
CA GLY A 72 -16.12 -7.92 -3.99
C GLY A 72 -15.60 -8.24 -2.58
N GLU A 73 -14.37 -7.83 -2.25
CA GLU A 73 -13.85 -7.90 -0.89
C GLU A 73 -14.73 -7.11 0.07
N LEU A 74 -14.96 -7.64 1.26
CA LEU A 74 -15.74 -6.94 2.28
C LEU A 74 -14.98 -5.74 2.85
N GLY A 75 -15.64 -4.60 2.94
CA GLY A 75 -15.04 -3.36 3.49
C GLY A 75 -14.45 -3.54 4.89
N LEU A 76 -15.02 -4.43 5.70
CA LEU A 76 -14.48 -4.77 7.02
C LEU A 76 -13.08 -5.41 6.96
N GLN A 77 -12.76 -6.14 5.88
CA GLN A 77 -11.45 -6.77 5.69
C GLN A 77 -10.37 -5.73 5.33
N LEU A 78 -10.76 -4.59 4.74
CA LEU A 78 -9.85 -3.49 4.44
C LEU A 78 -9.17 -2.94 5.69
N ASP A 79 -9.93 -2.78 6.79
CA ASP A 79 -9.38 -2.28 8.05
C ASP A 79 -8.34 -3.25 8.63
N MET A 80 -8.51 -4.55 8.41
CA MET A 80 -7.54 -5.57 8.82
C MET A 80 -6.27 -5.55 7.95
N THR A 81 -6.42 -5.23 6.66
CA THR A 81 -5.31 -5.25 5.69
C THR A 81 -4.55 -3.92 5.67
N PHE A 82 -5.26 -2.79 5.65
CA PHE A 82 -4.69 -1.46 5.46
C PHE A 82 -4.75 -0.57 6.70
N GLY A 83 -5.47 -0.99 7.76
CA GLY A 83 -5.80 -0.17 8.91
C GLY A 83 -6.90 0.83 8.59
N SER A 84 -7.11 1.80 9.49
CA SER A 84 -8.15 2.82 9.29
C SER A 84 -7.75 3.78 8.16
N PRO A 85 -8.69 4.15 7.26
CA PRO A 85 -8.44 5.14 6.23
C PRO A 85 -8.16 6.52 6.85
N LYS A 86 -7.39 7.36 6.17
CA LYS A 86 -7.14 8.76 6.56
C LYS A 86 -8.38 9.63 6.46
N SER A 87 -9.17 9.40 5.43
CA SER A 87 -10.47 10.04 5.22
C SER A 87 -11.39 9.11 4.43
N ILE A 88 -12.69 9.35 4.56
CA ILE A 88 -13.73 8.71 3.77
C ILE A 88 -14.53 9.82 3.11
N ASP A 89 -14.50 9.86 1.80
CA ASP A 89 -15.24 10.84 1.00
C ASP A 89 -16.40 10.15 0.27
N GLU A 90 -17.51 10.84 0.11
CA GLU A 90 -18.61 10.37 -0.71
C GLU A 90 -18.43 10.88 -2.14
N VAL A 91 -18.34 9.96 -3.10
CA VAL A 91 -18.18 10.28 -4.52
C VAL A 91 -19.27 9.61 -5.35
N THR A 92 -19.58 10.17 -6.50
CA THR A 92 -20.53 9.59 -7.43
C THR A 92 -19.78 8.93 -8.59
N ILE A 93 -19.99 7.62 -8.77
CA ILE A 93 -19.46 6.84 -9.88
C ILE A 93 -20.64 6.25 -10.66
N ASN A 94 -20.76 6.60 -11.92
CA ASN A 94 -21.86 6.14 -12.80
C ASN A 94 -23.26 6.35 -12.19
N GLY A 95 -23.47 7.48 -11.48
CA GLY A 95 -24.74 7.80 -10.83
C GLY A 95 -24.99 7.11 -9.49
N MET A 96 -24.07 6.30 -9.00
CA MET A 96 -24.14 5.63 -7.69
C MET A 96 -23.30 6.39 -6.67
N SER A 97 -23.82 6.56 -5.45
CA SER A 97 -23.03 7.04 -4.31
C SER A 97 -22.11 5.93 -3.82
N VAL A 98 -20.82 6.26 -3.68
CA VAL A 98 -19.74 5.35 -3.35
C VAL A 98 -18.86 5.99 -2.28
N ALA A 99 -18.48 5.23 -1.27
CA ALA A 99 -17.50 5.65 -0.28
C ALA A 99 -16.09 5.49 -0.84
N ALA A 100 -15.35 6.59 -0.94
CA ALA A 100 -13.92 6.60 -1.30
C ALA A 100 -13.10 6.60 0.00
N GLN A 101 -12.54 5.47 0.35
CA GLN A 101 -11.66 5.32 1.52
C GLN A 101 -10.22 5.62 1.12
N ASN A 102 -9.68 6.71 1.66
CA ASN A 102 -8.35 7.19 1.30
C ASN A 102 -7.29 6.68 2.29
N TYR A 103 -6.31 5.98 1.76
CA TYR A 103 -5.12 5.49 2.47
C TYR A 103 -3.85 6.21 1.99
N ASP A 104 -2.69 5.88 2.53
CA ASP A 104 -1.43 6.54 2.15
C ASP A 104 -1.07 6.41 0.67
N TYR A 105 -1.33 5.25 0.08
CA TYR A 105 -0.87 4.91 -1.27
C TYR A 105 -1.97 4.49 -2.20
N LEU A 106 -3.22 4.51 -1.75
CA LEU A 106 -4.36 4.11 -2.58
C LEU A 106 -5.66 4.73 -2.05
N THR A 107 -6.63 4.85 -2.94
CA THR A 107 -8.03 5.08 -2.60
C THR A 107 -8.83 3.84 -2.99
N VAL A 108 -9.61 3.29 -2.06
CA VAL A 108 -10.49 2.15 -2.30
C VAL A 108 -11.93 2.62 -2.37
N TYR A 109 -12.63 2.23 -3.40
CA TYR A 109 -14.04 2.54 -3.60
C TYR A 109 -14.91 1.42 -3.10
N VAL A 110 -15.78 1.73 -2.14
CA VAL A 110 -16.67 0.76 -1.48
C VAL A 110 -18.12 1.15 -1.71
N SER A 111 -18.93 0.20 -2.17
CA SER A 111 -20.37 0.34 -2.32
C SER A 111 -21.08 -0.87 -1.72
N ASN A 112 -22.16 -0.64 -0.97
CA ASN A 112 -22.89 -1.71 -0.27
C ASN A 112 -22.00 -2.62 0.59
N GLY A 113 -20.95 -2.05 1.20
CA GLY A 113 -20.02 -2.79 2.06
C GLY A 113 -18.99 -3.65 1.32
N GLN A 114 -18.90 -3.55 -0.01
CA GLN A 114 -17.95 -4.30 -0.83
C GLN A 114 -17.07 -3.38 -1.68
N VAL A 115 -15.82 -3.80 -1.89
CA VAL A 115 -14.89 -3.14 -2.81
C VAL A 115 -15.39 -3.26 -4.25
N ILE A 116 -15.53 -2.14 -4.92
CA ILE A 116 -15.92 -2.06 -6.34
C ILE A 116 -14.75 -1.65 -7.25
N GLY A 117 -13.67 -1.15 -6.68
CA GLY A 117 -12.49 -0.73 -7.40
C GLY A 117 -11.54 0.06 -6.51
N TRP A 118 -10.42 0.48 -7.06
CA TRP A 118 -9.42 1.30 -6.38
C TRP A 118 -8.60 2.14 -7.35
N LYS A 119 -7.93 3.14 -6.79
CA LYS A 119 -6.95 3.99 -7.48
C LYS A 119 -5.65 3.98 -6.70
N ALA A 120 -4.58 3.47 -7.28
CA ALA A 120 -3.25 3.56 -6.68
C ALA A 120 -2.64 4.95 -6.84
N VAL A 121 -1.86 5.40 -5.87
CA VAL A 121 -1.05 6.62 -5.97
C VAL A 121 0.13 6.35 -6.90
N SER A 122 0.40 7.27 -7.82
CA SER A 122 1.49 7.12 -8.79
C SER A 122 2.87 7.12 -8.11
N TYR A 123 3.85 6.46 -8.72
CA TYR A 123 5.23 6.43 -8.27
C TYR A 123 5.84 7.85 -8.12
N THR A 124 5.52 8.76 -9.03
CA THR A 124 5.96 10.16 -8.96
C THR A 124 5.51 10.83 -7.67
N HIS A 125 4.32 10.51 -7.19
CA HIS A 125 3.79 11.01 -5.92
C HIS A 125 4.54 10.43 -4.71
N LEU A 126 4.90 9.14 -4.75
CA LEU A 126 5.73 8.51 -3.72
C LEU A 126 7.09 9.19 -3.61
N ARG A 127 7.73 9.49 -4.73
CA ARG A 127 9.04 10.16 -4.79
C ARG A 127 8.96 11.62 -4.34
N ALA A 128 7.90 12.34 -4.67
CA ALA A 128 7.68 13.72 -4.24
C ALA A 128 7.60 13.86 -2.72
N HIS A 129 6.98 12.89 -2.03
CA HIS A 129 6.93 12.85 -0.57
C HIS A 129 8.30 12.73 0.10
N GLU A 130 9.27 12.13 -0.58
CA GLU A 130 10.61 11.89 -0.05
C GLU A 130 11.54 13.08 -0.23
N THR A 131 11.39 13.81 -1.33
CA THR A 131 12.25 14.95 -1.67
C THR A 131 11.82 16.26 -1.04
N GLY A 132 10.73 16.30 -0.29
CA GLY A 132 10.18 17.53 0.30
C GLY A 132 9.78 18.59 -0.74
N ALA A 133 9.66 18.21 -2.00
CA ALA A 133 9.32 19.08 -3.11
C ALA A 133 7.81 19.38 -3.16
N TYR A 134 7.28 19.92 -2.07
CA TYR A 134 6.03 20.64 -2.07
C TYR A 134 6.34 22.14 -2.11
N LEU A 135 6.32 22.67 -3.28
CA LEU A 135 6.15 24.08 -3.51
C LEU A 135 4.72 24.33 -3.91
#